data_543a37e304d3040401433a23834ef300
#
_entry.id   543a37e304d3040401433a23834ef300
#
_cell.length_a   1.000
_cell.length_b   1.000
_cell.length_c   1.000
_cell.angle_alpha   90.00
_cell.angle_beta   90.00
_cell.angle_gamma   90.00
#
_symmetry.space_group_name_H-M   'P 1'
#
loop_
_entity.id
_entity.type
_entity.pdbx_description
1 polymer ?
#
loop_
_entity_poly.entity_id
_entity_poly.type
_entity_poly.pdbx_seq_one_letter_code
_entity_poly.pdbx_strand_id
1 'polypeptide(L)'
;MKKSNEFLSKKKLLVLNNINYQTFILFGLITCISIFSDFYFQNNYLTTPFIITTLASSLLTYISIPLLKKIEIKQIIRKEGPKKHYLKQGTPTMGGLFFIPIGIIASNILYFNNQDYKIILTLSLLIISFMFIGLIDDLMSLKKKFNTGLTSNQKLSLQFVISLIFIIICASNNFIPNYIQIADKNVNVGNLIYPLGIFVLLAESNSTNLTDGLDGLLSGCSALIFTGLA
;
A
#
# COMPACT_ATOMS: atom_id res chain seq x y z
N MET A 1 39.36 13.50 -2.00
CA MET A 1 38.36 12.82 -1.18
C MET A 1 37.43 13.75 -0.39
N LYS A 2 37.87 14.80 0.32
CA LYS A 2 36.99 15.73 1.06
C LYS A 2 36.01 16.49 0.17
N LYS A 3 36.43 17.04 -0.98
CA LYS A 3 35.55 17.77 -1.93
C LYS A 3 34.48 16.90 -2.59
N SER A 4 34.74 15.60 -2.83
CA SER A 4 33.72 14.69 -3.39
C SER A 4 32.61 14.36 -2.36
N ASN A 5 32.95 14.25 -1.09
CA ASN A 5 31.98 13.99 -0.03
C ASN A 5 31.10 15.21 0.25
N GLU A 6 31.64 16.42 0.14
CA GLU A 6 30.89 17.66 0.30
C GLU A 6 29.92 17.92 -0.87
N PHE A 7 30.34 17.59 -2.09
CA PHE A 7 29.49 17.66 -3.28
C PHE A 7 28.34 16.64 -3.21
N LEU A 8 28.62 15.41 -2.77
CA LEU A 8 27.62 14.38 -2.57
C LEU A 8 26.64 14.73 -1.44
N SER A 9 27.10 15.35 -0.35
CA SER A 9 26.23 15.81 0.75
C SER A 9 25.30 16.95 0.33
N LYS A 10 25.80 17.95 -0.41
CA LYS A 10 24.98 19.04 -0.97
C LYS A 10 23.96 18.54 -1.98
N LYS A 11 24.34 17.59 -2.86
CA LYS A 11 23.42 16.99 -3.82
C LYS A 11 22.33 16.15 -3.12
N LYS A 12 22.67 15.47 -2.04
CA LYS A 12 21.72 14.72 -1.21
C LYS A 12 20.74 15.63 -0.47
N LEU A 13 21.19 16.77 0.03
CA LEU A 13 20.35 17.80 0.66
C LEU A 13 19.39 18.45 -0.35
N LEU A 14 19.84 18.76 -1.56
CA LEU A 14 19.02 19.32 -2.63
C LEU A 14 17.94 18.34 -3.09
N VAL A 15 18.27 17.06 -3.21
CA VAL A 15 17.31 16.00 -3.58
C VAL A 15 16.27 15.81 -2.46
N LEU A 16 16.68 15.82 -1.19
CA LEU A 16 15.77 15.71 -0.05
C LEU A 16 14.81 16.91 0.05
N ASN A 17 15.28 18.12 -0.19
CA ASN A 17 14.44 19.31 -0.19
C ASN A 17 13.42 19.30 -1.34
N ASN A 18 13.80 18.83 -2.53
CA ASN A 18 12.89 18.71 -3.67
C ASN A 18 11.81 17.63 -3.46
N ILE A 19 12.18 16.48 -2.86
CA ILE A 19 11.23 15.42 -2.54
C ILE A 19 10.19 15.94 -1.51
N ASN A 20 10.62 16.64 -0.48
CA ASN A 20 9.72 17.21 0.51
C ASN A 20 8.72 18.21 -0.11
N TYR A 21 9.16 19.04 -1.06
CA TYR A 21 8.28 19.99 -1.73
C TYR A 21 7.22 19.29 -2.59
N GLN A 22 7.59 18.27 -3.35
CA GLN A 22 6.67 17.49 -4.17
C GLN A 22 5.62 16.74 -3.35
N THR A 23 6.01 16.18 -2.20
CA THR A 23 5.06 15.49 -1.30
C THR A 23 4.06 16.47 -0.69
N PHE A 24 4.47 17.70 -0.34
CA PHE A 24 3.56 18.73 0.14
C PHE A 24 2.58 19.21 -0.93
N ILE A 25 3.04 19.35 -2.18
CA ILE A 25 2.15 19.69 -3.30
C ILE A 25 1.11 18.57 -3.51
N LEU A 26 1.54 17.30 -3.55
CA LEU A 26 0.64 16.17 -3.73
C LEU A 26 -0.39 16.11 -2.59
N PHE A 27 0.05 16.25 -1.35
CA PHE A 27 -0.84 16.29 -0.20
C PHE A 27 -1.87 17.44 -0.30
N GLY A 28 -1.42 18.63 -0.67
CA GLY A 28 -2.29 19.79 -0.88
C GLY A 28 -3.32 19.57 -1.99
N LEU A 29 -2.91 18.98 -3.12
CA LEU A 29 -3.81 18.65 -4.23
C LEU A 29 -4.89 17.64 -3.80
N ILE A 30 -4.50 16.56 -3.14
CA ILE A 30 -5.46 15.55 -2.65
C ILE A 30 -6.41 16.17 -1.62
N THR A 31 -5.91 17.00 -0.72
CA THR A 31 -6.76 17.72 0.26
C THR A 31 -7.76 18.65 -0.43
N CYS A 32 -7.34 19.39 -1.45
CA CYS A 32 -8.24 20.23 -2.24
C CYS A 32 -9.33 19.42 -2.97
N ILE A 33 -8.95 18.27 -3.55
CA ILE A 33 -9.90 17.38 -4.23
C ILE A 33 -10.90 16.80 -3.22
N SER A 34 -10.45 16.36 -2.04
CA SER A 34 -11.35 15.81 -1.01
C SER A 34 -12.32 16.87 -0.48
N ILE A 35 -11.87 18.10 -0.25
CA ILE A 35 -12.74 19.23 0.15
C ILE A 35 -13.77 19.53 -0.95
N PHE A 36 -13.32 19.56 -2.21
CA PHE A 36 -14.24 19.79 -3.35
C PHE A 36 -15.27 18.67 -3.46
N SER A 37 -14.89 17.42 -3.26
CA SER A 37 -15.79 16.26 -3.26
C SER A 37 -16.83 16.36 -2.14
N ASP A 38 -16.40 16.67 -0.90
CA ASP A 38 -17.31 16.84 0.24
C ASP A 38 -18.30 17.99 0.02
N PHE A 39 -17.85 19.07 -0.61
CA PHE A 39 -18.72 20.21 -0.94
C PHE A 39 -19.72 19.89 -2.05
N TYR A 40 -19.29 19.19 -3.10
CA TYR A 40 -20.11 18.90 -4.28
C TYR A 40 -21.15 17.79 -4.02
N PHE A 41 -20.75 16.71 -3.37
CA PHE A 41 -21.59 15.55 -3.13
C PHE A 41 -22.37 15.58 -1.81
N GLN A 42 -22.17 16.56 -0.96
CA GLN A 42 -22.88 16.87 0.31
C GLN A 42 -23.02 15.73 1.34
N ASN A 43 -22.85 14.47 0.95
CA ASN A 43 -22.99 13.26 1.77
C ASN A 43 -21.68 12.50 1.98
N ASN A 44 -20.57 12.96 1.37
CA ASN A 44 -19.29 12.31 1.48
C ASN A 44 -18.41 13.07 2.46
N TYR A 45 -18.02 12.42 3.54
CA TYR A 45 -17.08 12.97 4.53
C TYR A 45 -15.68 12.40 4.28
N LEU A 46 -15.08 12.70 3.11
CA LEU A 46 -13.76 12.17 2.74
C LEU A 46 -12.61 12.94 3.41
N THR A 47 -12.74 14.25 3.54
CA THR A 47 -11.68 15.14 4.03
C THR A 47 -11.27 14.82 5.47
N THR A 48 -12.25 14.66 6.36
CA THR A 48 -11.99 14.42 7.79
C THR A 48 -11.24 13.10 8.03
N PRO A 49 -11.71 11.93 7.54
CA PRO A 49 -10.97 10.67 7.71
C PRO A 49 -9.62 10.68 7.00
N PHE A 50 -9.50 11.33 5.83
CA PHE A 50 -8.23 11.48 5.12
C PHE A 50 -7.19 12.23 5.96
N ILE A 51 -7.54 13.38 6.54
CA ILE A 51 -6.63 14.17 7.36
C ILE A 51 -6.25 13.40 8.63
N ILE A 52 -7.22 12.83 9.34
CA ILE A 52 -6.97 12.10 10.59
C ILE A 52 -6.07 10.89 10.34
N THR A 53 -6.37 10.07 9.35
CA THR A 53 -5.57 8.87 9.03
C THR A 53 -4.17 9.22 8.54
N THR A 54 -4.03 10.29 7.75
CA THR A 54 -2.72 10.76 7.27
C THR A 54 -1.86 11.25 8.43
N LEU A 55 -2.41 12.06 9.35
CA LEU A 55 -1.68 12.53 10.53
C LEU A 55 -1.29 11.38 11.46
N ALA A 56 -2.22 10.47 11.74
CA ALA A 56 -1.96 9.30 12.59
C ALA A 56 -0.90 8.36 11.97
N SER A 57 -1.01 8.08 10.67
CA SER A 57 -0.03 7.25 9.94
C SER A 57 1.35 7.90 9.90
N SER A 58 1.41 9.21 9.67
CA SER A 58 2.67 9.96 9.63
C SER A 58 3.35 9.96 11.00
N LEU A 59 2.59 10.17 12.08
CA LEU A 59 3.11 10.17 13.44
C LEU A 59 3.64 8.78 13.83
N LEU A 60 2.87 7.72 13.61
CA LEU A 60 3.30 6.35 13.91
C LEU A 60 4.50 5.93 13.08
N THR A 61 4.53 6.27 11.80
CA THR A 61 5.69 5.99 10.95
C THR A 61 6.93 6.74 11.45
N TYR A 62 6.79 8.01 11.83
CA TYR A 62 7.90 8.79 12.40
C TYR A 62 8.47 8.15 13.67
N ILE A 63 7.61 7.68 14.59
CA ILE A 63 8.01 6.98 15.82
C ILE A 63 8.62 5.60 15.52
N SER A 64 8.13 4.90 14.49
CA SER A 64 8.57 3.55 14.15
C SER A 64 9.96 3.49 13.51
N ILE A 65 10.36 4.51 12.73
CA ILE A 65 11.66 4.54 12.03
C ILE A 65 12.85 4.34 12.98
N PRO A 66 13.01 5.10 14.09
CA PRO A 66 14.13 4.88 15.01
C PRO A 66 14.06 3.51 15.71
N LEU A 67 12.85 3.01 15.96
CA LEU A 67 12.62 1.70 16.57
C LEU A 67 13.08 0.57 15.64
N LEU A 68 12.69 0.62 14.38
CA LEU A 68 13.11 -0.35 13.35
C LEU A 68 14.63 -0.29 13.10
N LYS A 69 15.22 0.91 13.12
CA LYS A 69 16.67 1.09 13.01
C LYS A 69 17.43 0.46 14.20
N LYS A 70 16.88 0.57 15.41
CA LYS A 70 17.49 0.01 16.63
C LYS A 70 17.47 -1.53 16.63
N ILE A 71 16.47 -2.15 16.03
CA ILE A 71 16.35 -3.62 15.90
C ILE A 71 17.17 -4.14 14.71
N GLU A 72 17.93 -3.27 14.04
CA GLU A 72 18.75 -3.60 12.85
C GLU A 72 17.96 -4.20 11.66
N ILE A 73 16.65 -3.93 11.60
CA ILE A 73 15.79 -4.31 10.50
C ILE A 73 16.13 -3.43 9.29
N LYS A 74 17.13 -3.83 8.51
CA LYS A 74 17.65 -3.08 7.36
C LYS A 74 17.41 -3.84 6.07
N GLN A 75 16.97 -3.12 5.05
CA GLN A 75 16.80 -3.70 3.72
C GLN A 75 18.14 -4.15 3.14
N ILE A 76 18.18 -5.41 2.68
CA ILE A 76 19.31 -5.98 1.95
C ILE A 76 18.98 -5.91 0.46
N ILE A 77 19.81 -5.24 -0.34
CA ILE A 77 19.53 -4.97 -1.76
C ILE A 77 20.16 -6.06 -2.63
N ARG A 78 19.45 -6.46 -3.70
CA ARG A 78 19.95 -7.41 -4.71
C ARG A 78 21.14 -6.80 -5.44
N LYS A 79 22.21 -7.58 -5.61
CA LYS A 79 23.42 -7.15 -6.35
C LYS A 79 23.15 -6.90 -7.85
N GLU A 80 22.10 -7.49 -8.37
CA GLU A 80 21.70 -7.46 -9.79
C GLU A 80 20.79 -6.28 -10.15
N GLY A 81 20.42 -5.43 -9.18
CA GLY A 81 19.53 -4.28 -9.37
C GLY A 81 20.25 -3.03 -9.91
N PRO A 82 19.49 -2.03 -10.41
CA PRO A 82 20.05 -0.75 -10.86
C PRO A 82 20.91 -0.09 -9.77
N LYS A 83 22.04 0.53 -10.17
CA LYS A 83 22.97 1.17 -9.21
C LYS A 83 22.32 2.17 -8.25
N LYS A 84 21.20 2.78 -8.62
CA LYS A 84 20.43 3.69 -7.75
C LYS A 84 19.78 2.98 -6.55
N HIS A 85 19.51 1.67 -6.63
CA HIS A 85 18.95 0.90 -5.51
C HIS A 85 19.94 0.75 -4.35
N TYR A 86 21.24 0.83 -4.59
CA TYR A 86 22.25 0.80 -3.51
C TYR A 86 22.12 1.98 -2.52
N LEU A 87 21.46 3.07 -2.92
CA LEU A 87 21.19 4.20 -2.03
C LEU A 87 20.17 3.85 -0.92
N LYS A 88 19.35 2.82 -1.13
CA LYS A 88 18.37 2.31 -0.15
C LYS A 88 18.99 1.32 0.87
N GLN A 89 20.25 0.96 0.73
CA GLN A 89 20.90 0.01 1.66
C GLN A 89 20.88 0.59 3.09
N GLY A 90 20.28 -0.15 4.02
CA GLY A 90 20.16 0.27 5.41
C GLY A 90 18.91 1.09 5.73
N THR A 91 17.97 1.28 4.77
CA THR A 91 16.63 1.81 5.11
C THR A 91 15.84 0.75 5.88
N PRO A 92 15.02 1.16 6.88
CA PRO A 92 14.13 0.23 7.56
C PRO A 92 13.12 -0.40 6.58
N THR A 93 12.81 -1.68 6.76
CA THR A 93 11.71 -2.39 6.10
C THR A 93 10.56 -2.61 7.09
N MET A 94 9.45 -3.23 6.68
CA MET A 94 8.25 -3.49 7.49
C MET A 94 7.44 -2.24 7.87
N GLY A 95 7.52 -1.16 7.09
CA GLY A 95 6.73 0.06 7.34
C GLY A 95 5.22 -0.18 7.35
N GLY A 96 4.74 -1.10 6.51
CA GLY A 96 3.32 -1.48 6.44
C GLY A 96 2.71 -1.91 7.77
N LEU A 97 3.50 -2.48 8.68
CA LEU A 97 3.05 -2.89 10.01
C LEU A 97 2.53 -1.71 10.86
N PHE A 98 2.94 -0.50 10.56
CA PHE A 98 2.58 0.69 11.33
C PHE A 98 1.45 1.49 10.70
N PHE A 99 1.38 1.63 9.38
CA PHE A 99 0.34 2.45 8.76
C PHE A 99 -0.91 1.66 8.32
N ILE A 100 -0.79 0.39 7.95
CA ILE A 100 -1.95 -0.43 7.53
C ILE A 100 -2.99 -0.58 8.66
N PRO A 101 -2.62 -0.89 9.93
CA PRO A 101 -3.60 -1.00 11.00
C PRO A 101 -4.40 0.28 11.24
N ILE A 102 -3.81 1.45 11.00
CA ILE A 102 -4.52 2.73 11.16
C ILE A 102 -5.66 2.84 10.15
N GLY A 103 -5.38 2.54 8.87
CA GLY A 103 -6.40 2.55 7.84
C GLY A 103 -7.54 1.56 8.15
N ILE A 104 -7.20 0.35 8.62
CA ILE A 104 -8.16 -0.67 9.00
C ILE A 104 -9.02 -0.21 10.19
N ILE A 105 -8.41 0.31 11.24
CA ILE A 105 -9.13 0.80 12.43
C ILE A 105 -10.06 1.95 12.03
N ALA A 106 -9.56 2.91 11.27
CA ALA A 106 -10.35 4.05 10.84
C ALA A 106 -11.55 3.63 9.99
N SER A 107 -11.36 2.76 9.00
CA SER A 107 -12.45 2.28 8.15
C SER A 107 -13.49 1.50 8.94
N ASN A 108 -13.08 0.63 9.87
CA ASN A 108 -14.02 -0.13 10.70
C ASN A 108 -14.80 0.77 11.67
N ILE A 109 -14.18 1.81 12.23
CA ILE A 109 -14.89 2.78 13.10
C ILE A 109 -15.93 3.57 12.29
N LEU A 110 -15.55 4.07 11.12
CA LEU A 110 -16.42 4.89 10.27
C LEU A 110 -17.66 4.12 9.77
N TYR A 111 -17.50 2.84 9.47
CA TYR A 111 -18.55 2.00 8.90
C TYR A 111 -19.22 1.07 9.90
N PHE A 112 -18.91 1.15 11.21
CA PHE A 112 -19.41 0.22 12.22
C PHE A 112 -20.93 0.09 12.25
N ASN A 113 -21.67 1.19 12.06
CA ASN A 113 -23.14 1.23 12.05
C ASN A 113 -23.74 1.21 10.63
N ASN A 114 -22.93 0.99 9.59
CA ASN A 114 -23.38 0.99 8.21
C ASN A 114 -23.81 -0.43 7.77
N GLN A 115 -24.72 -0.51 6.83
CA GLN A 115 -25.15 -1.78 6.22
C GLN A 115 -23.98 -2.49 5.53
N ASP A 116 -22.99 -1.74 5.03
CA ASP A 116 -21.81 -2.24 4.35
C ASP A 116 -20.69 -2.71 5.28
N TYR A 117 -20.90 -2.70 6.60
CA TYR A 117 -19.89 -3.08 7.57
C TYR A 117 -19.27 -4.48 7.32
N LYS A 118 -20.10 -5.44 6.86
CA LYS A 118 -19.62 -6.79 6.53
C LYS A 118 -18.61 -6.78 5.38
N ILE A 119 -18.81 -5.93 4.38
CA ILE A 119 -17.87 -5.77 3.26
C ILE A 119 -16.56 -5.19 3.77
N ILE A 120 -16.62 -4.13 4.58
CA ILE A 120 -15.44 -3.48 5.18
C ILE A 120 -14.64 -4.46 6.05
N LEU A 121 -15.33 -5.27 6.84
CA LEU A 121 -14.69 -6.31 7.65
C LEU A 121 -13.98 -7.36 6.78
N THR A 122 -14.63 -7.81 5.70
CA THR A 122 -14.06 -8.79 4.76
C THR A 122 -12.83 -8.21 4.04
N LEU A 123 -12.88 -6.96 3.60
CA LEU A 123 -11.73 -6.24 3.04
C LEU A 123 -10.61 -6.07 4.06
N SER A 124 -10.94 -5.75 5.30
CA SER A 124 -9.95 -5.64 6.39
C SER A 124 -9.19 -6.95 6.61
N LEU A 125 -9.89 -8.09 6.59
CA LEU A 125 -9.28 -9.41 6.69
C LEU A 125 -8.36 -9.71 5.50
N LEU A 126 -8.74 -9.35 4.28
CA LEU A 126 -7.90 -9.47 3.09
C LEU A 126 -6.61 -8.65 3.25
N ILE A 127 -6.73 -7.37 3.62
CA ILE A 127 -5.59 -6.47 3.78
C ILE A 127 -4.62 -6.99 4.86
N ILE A 128 -5.15 -7.44 6.00
CA ILE A 128 -4.35 -8.04 7.08
C ILE A 128 -3.62 -9.28 6.58
N SER A 129 -4.30 -10.14 5.82
CA SER A 129 -3.71 -11.38 5.32
C SER A 129 -2.55 -11.10 4.35
N PHE A 130 -2.70 -10.15 3.42
CA PHE A 130 -1.62 -9.72 2.52
C PHE A 130 -0.50 -9.01 3.27
N MET A 131 -0.80 -8.20 4.28
CA MET A 131 0.20 -7.60 5.18
C MET A 131 1.05 -8.68 5.85
N PHE A 132 0.45 -9.77 6.31
CA PHE A 132 1.19 -10.89 6.92
C PHE A 132 2.08 -11.62 5.91
N ILE A 133 1.67 -11.79 4.64
CA ILE A 133 2.56 -12.34 3.61
C ILE A 133 3.81 -11.46 3.46
N GLY A 134 3.63 -10.14 3.35
CA GLY A 134 4.75 -9.19 3.26
C GLY A 134 5.65 -9.22 4.49
N LEU A 135 5.07 -9.30 5.70
CA LEU A 135 5.82 -9.41 6.95
C LEU A 135 6.65 -10.69 7.02
N ILE A 136 6.09 -11.84 6.61
CA ILE A 136 6.81 -13.11 6.57
C ILE A 136 7.95 -13.05 5.56
N ASP A 137 7.72 -12.46 4.39
CA ASP A 137 8.73 -12.27 3.34
C ASP A 137 9.92 -11.46 3.87
N ASP A 138 9.65 -10.32 4.52
CA ASP A 138 10.65 -9.46 5.13
C ASP A 138 11.40 -10.17 6.27
N LEU A 139 10.70 -10.86 7.17
CA LEU A 139 11.32 -11.60 8.28
C LEU A 139 12.23 -12.73 7.79
N MET A 140 11.82 -13.46 6.75
CA MET A 140 12.64 -14.51 6.15
C MET A 140 13.88 -13.94 5.47
N SER A 141 13.76 -12.80 4.78
CA SER A 141 14.90 -12.09 4.17
C SER A 141 15.94 -11.69 5.22
N LEU A 142 15.47 -11.17 6.37
CA LEU A 142 16.35 -10.78 7.49
C LEU A 142 17.08 -11.98 8.10
N LYS A 143 16.36 -13.09 8.37
CA LYS A 143 16.96 -14.30 8.95
C LYS A 143 18.04 -14.90 8.06
N LYS A 144 17.81 -14.95 6.76
CA LYS A 144 18.75 -15.54 5.80
C LYS A 144 19.94 -14.64 5.50
N LYS A 145 19.92 -13.34 5.87
CA LYS A 145 20.88 -12.31 5.46
C LYS A 145 21.07 -12.23 3.94
N PHE A 146 20.09 -12.69 3.18
CA PHE A 146 20.01 -12.67 1.72
C PHE A 146 18.71 -12.01 1.29
N ASN A 147 18.66 -11.47 0.09
CA ASN A 147 17.44 -10.87 -0.51
C ASN A 147 16.36 -11.88 -0.90
N THR A 148 16.47 -13.12 -0.49
CA THR A 148 15.51 -14.17 -0.78
C THR A 148 14.70 -14.45 0.47
N GLY A 149 13.58 -13.74 0.63
CA GLY A 149 12.55 -14.05 1.62
C GLY A 149 11.83 -15.35 1.25
N LEU A 150 10.57 -15.26 0.96
CA LEU A 150 9.79 -16.33 0.34
C LEU A 150 10.27 -16.57 -1.11
N THR A 151 10.26 -17.81 -1.57
CA THR A 151 10.42 -18.07 -3.01
C THR A 151 9.21 -17.53 -3.77
N SER A 152 9.39 -17.21 -5.07
CA SER A 152 8.29 -16.70 -5.90
C SER A 152 7.07 -17.63 -5.88
N ASN A 153 7.30 -18.95 -5.93
CA ASN A 153 6.22 -19.94 -5.88
C ASN A 153 5.52 -19.97 -4.50
N GLN A 154 6.26 -19.88 -3.39
CA GLN A 154 5.67 -19.82 -2.05
C GLN A 154 4.81 -18.57 -1.89
N LYS A 155 5.32 -17.40 -2.33
CA LYS A 155 4.59 -16.15 -2.27
C LYS A 155 3.31 -16.20 -3.09
N LEU A 156 3.41 -16.66 -4.34
CA LEU A 156 2.27 -16.81 -5.24
C LEU A 156 1.22 -17.80 -4.68
N SER A 157 1.65 -18.94 -4.13
CA SER A 157 0.74 -19.92 -3.54
C SER A 157 -0.02 -19.34 -2.33
N LEU A 158 0.65 -18.62 -1.44
CA LEU A 158 0.00 -17.96 -0.29
C LEU A 158 -1.01 -16.90 -0.75
N GLN A 159 -0.61 -16.06 -1.70
CA GLN A 159 -1.50 -15.05 -2.29
C GLN A 159 -2.72 -15.70 -2.95
N PHE A 160 -2.52 -16.79 -3.70
CA PHE A 160 -3.62 -17.53 -4.34
C PHE A 160 -4.61 -18.09 -3.34
N VAL A 161 -4.12 -18.75 -2.28
CA VAL A 161 -4.99 -19.32 -1.22
C VAL A 161 -5.81 -18.23 -0.53
N ILE A 162 -5.17 -17.11 -0.16
CA ILE A 162 -5.87 -15.99 0.48
C ILE A 162 -6.91 -15.37 -0.47
N SER A 163 -6.54 -15.16 -1.74
CA SER A 163 -7.46 -14.64 -2.75
C SER A 163 -8.66 -15.56 -2.98
N LEU A 164 -8.43 -16.88 -3.03
CA LEU A 164 -9.48 -17.88 -3.17
C LEU A 164 -10.46 -17.84 -1.98
N ILE A 165 -9.94 -17.83 -0.74
CA ILE A 165 -10.78 -17.73 0.46
C ILE A 165 -11.61 -16.45 0.44
N PHE A 166 -10.98 -15.30 0.11
CA PHE A 166 -11.66 -14.02 0.00
C PHE A 166 -12.80 -14.06 -1.02
N ILE A 167 -12.55 -14.56 -2.23
CA ILE A 167 -13.55 -14.66 -3.28
C ILE A 167 -14.71 -15.58 -2.87
N ILE A 168 -14.43 -16.70 -2.18
CA ILE A 168 -15.47 -17.59 -1.64
C ILE A 168 -16.36 -16.84 -0.63
N ILE A 169 -15.75 -16.08 0.29
CA ILE A 169 -16.50 -15.26 1.26
C ILE A 169 -17.35 -14.21 0.56
N CYS A 170 -16.79 -13.53 -0.45
CA CYS A 170 -17.53 -12.53 -1.22
C CYS A 170 -18.67 -13.12 -2.02
N ALA A 171 -18.48 -14.29 -2.62
CA ALA A 171 -19.51 -15.03 -3.37
C ALA A 171 -20.65 -15.49 -2.46
N SER A 172 -20.31 -16.06 -1.28
CA SER A 172 -21.32 -16.54 -0.31
C SER A 172 -22.17 -15.43 0.30
N ASN A 173 -21.65 -14.21 0.36
CA ASN A 173 -22.37 -13.03 0.85
C ASN A 173 -22.95 -12.14 -0.26
N ASN A 174 -22.87 -12.55 -1.53
CA ASN A 174 -23.32 -11.78 -2.69
C ASN A 174 -22.69 -10.38 -2.80
N PHE A 175 -21.42 -10.23 -2.39
CA PHE A 175 -20.69 -8.95 -2.48
C PHE A 175 -20.16 -8.68 -3.89
N ILE A 176 -20.07 -9.68 -4.76
CA ILE A 176 -19.56 -9.56 -6.12
C ILE A 176 -20.72 -9.73 -7.11
N PRO A 177 -21.03 -8.73 -7.94
CA PRO A 177 -22.01 -8.87 -9.01
C PRO A 177 -21.48 -9.76 -10.13
N ASN A 178 -22.37 -10.46 -10.84
CA ASN A 178 -21.99 -11.33 -11.98
C ASN A 178 -21.77 -10.56 -13.29
N TYR A 179 -21.60 -9.25 -13.22
CA TYR A 179 -21.38 -8.39 -14.38
C TYR A 179 -20.24 -7.41 -14.14
N ILE A 180 -19.63 -6.95 -15.22
CA ILE A 180 -18.65 -5.88 -15.22
C ILE A 180 -19.27 -4.68 -15.92
N GLN A 181 -19.21 -3.52 -15.30
CA GLN A 181 -19.63 -2.28 -15.92
C GLN A 181 -18.49 -1.75 -16.80
N ILE A 182 -18.76 -1.61 -18.10
CA ILE A 182 -17.85 -1.00 -19.06
C ILE A 182 -18.56 0.22 -19.64
N ALA A 183 -18.09 1.40 -19.27
CA ALA A 183 -18.79 2.66 -19.50
C ALA A 183 -20.25 2.56 -18.98
N ASP A 184 -21.25 2.77 -19.84
CA ASP A 184 -22.66 2.73 -19.46
C ASP A 184 -23.33 1.35 -19.66
N LYS A 185 -22.54 0.30 -19.96
CA LYS A 185 -23.08 -1.04 -20.26
C LYS A 185 -22.63 -2.06 -19.22
N ASN A 186 -23.59 -2.83 -18.70
CA ASN A 186 -23.33 -3.98 -17.85
C ASN A 186 -23.13 -5.22 -18.73
N VAL A 187 -21.89 -5.72 -18.77
CA VAL A 187 -21.53 -6.95 -19.47
C VAL A 187 -21.63 -8.12 -18.49
N ASN A 188 -22.57 -9.01 -18.69
CA ASN A 188 -22.70 -10.20 -17.85
C ASN A 188 -21.56 -11.17 -18.16
N VAL A 189 -20.73 -11.43 -17.15
CA VAL A 189 -19.60 -12.37 -17.23
C VAL A 189 -19.87 -13.66 -16.45
N GLY A 190 -21.01 -13.75 -15.78
CA GLY A 190 -21.38 -14.94 -15.00
C GLY A 190 -20.32 -15.33 -13.98
N ASN A 191 -20.10 -16.65 -13.87
CA ASN A 191 -19.13 -17.19 -12.89
C ASN A 191 -17.65 -16.91 -13.24
N LEU A 192 -17.33 -16.37 -14.42
CA LEU A 192 -15.97 -15.96 -14.77
C LEU A 192 -15.48 -14.79 -13.91
N ILE A 193 -16.36 -14.06 -13.25
CA ILE A 193 -16.00 -12.99 -12.32
C ILE A 193 -15.10 -13.49 -11.19
N TYR A 194 -15.29 -14.72 -10.71
CA TYR A 194 -14.54 -15.28 -9.58
C TYR A 194 -13.06 -15.55 -9.93
N PRO A 195 -12.73 -16.32 -10.98
CA PRO A 195 -11.33 -16.50 -11.36
C PRO A 195 -10.68 -15.18 -11.81
N LEU A 196 -11.43 -14.26 -12.42
CA LEU A 196 -10.94 -12.94 -12.74
C LEU A 196 -10.56 -12.15 -11.49
N GLY A 197 -11.39 -12.17 -10.43
CA GLY A 197 -11.11 -11.53 -9.17
C GLY A 197 -9.84 -12.08 -8.51
N ILE A 198 -9.63 -13.39 -8.52
CA ILE A 198 -8.38 -14.01 -8.03
C ILE A 198 -7.19 -13.51 -8.83
N PHE A 199 -7.30 -13.51 -10.17
CA PHE A 199 -6.23 -13.03 -11.05
C PHE A 199 -5.88 -11.57 -10.77
N VAL A 200 -6.88 -10.69 -10.61
CA VAL A 200 -6.67 -9.27 -10.29
C VAL A 200 -5.94 -9.11 -8.97
N LEU A 201 -6.35 -9.79 -7.90
CA LEU A 201 -5.68 -9.71 -6.60
C LEU A 201 -4.21 -10.15 -6.67
N LEU A 202 -3.92 -11.23 -7.40
CA LEU A 202 -2.55 -11.69 -7.63
C LEU A 202 -1.74 -10.69 -8.44
N ALA A 203 -2.30 -10.19 -9.54
CA ALA A 203 -1.65 -9.23 -10.43
C ALA A 203 -1.33 -7.93 -9.69
N GLU A 204 -2.29 -7.35 -8.97
CA GLU A 204 -2.12 -6.11 -8.20
C GLU A 204 -1.09 -6.25 -7.09
N SER A 205 -1.14 -7.35 -6.32
CA SER A 205 -0.16 -7.57 -5.25
C SER A 205 1.27 -7.69 -5.78
N ASN A 206 1.46 -8.36 -6.91
CA ASN A 206 2.80 -8.53 -7.48
C ASN A 206 3.27 -7.27 -8.22
N SER A 207 2.42 -6.59 -8.97
CA SER A 207 2.76 -5.34 -9.65
C SER A 207 3.11 -4.23 -8.65
N THR A 208 2.36 -4.11 -7.56
CA THR A 208 2.62 -3.19 -6.46
C THR A 208 4.01 -3.44 -5.85
N ASN A 209 4.34 -4.69 -5.58
CA ASN A 209 5.66 -5.07 -5.06
C ASN A 209 6.81 -4.76 -6.05
N LEU A 210 6.58 -4.88 -7.36
CA LEU A 210 7.56 -4.52 -8.38
C LEU A 210 7.70 -2.98 -8.51
N THR A 211 6.63 -2.23 -8.34
CA THR A 211 6.60 -0.76 -8.42
C THR A 211 7.34 -0.12 -7.26
N ASP A 212 7.45 -0.79 -6.09
CA ASP A 212 8.18 -0.28 -4.92
C ASP A 212 9.72 -0.35 -5.08
N GLY A 213 10.19 -0.01 -6.27
CA GLY A 213 11.62 0.05 -6.59
C GLY A 213 12.27 1.41 -6.33
N LEU A 214 11.51 2.49 -6.36
CA LEU A 214 11.99 3.88 -6.19
C LEU A 214 11.25 4.57 -5.07
N ASP A 215 11.97 5.44 -4.30
CA ASP A 215 11.37 6.18 -3.20
C ASP A 215 10.24 7.10 -3.69
N GLY A 216 9.05 6.95 -3.12
CA GLY A 216 7.88 7.74 -3.44
C GLY A 216 7.09 7.31 -4.69
N LEU A 217 7.61 6.39 -5.52
CA LEU A 217 6.92 5.98 -6.75
C LEU A 217 5.61 5.25 -6.41
N LEU A 218 5.69 4.18 -5.62
CA LEU A 218 4.50 3.41 -5.24
C LEU A 218 3.51 4.26 -4.47
N SER A 219 3.96 4.99 -3.44
CA SER A 219 3.07 5.82 -2.63
C SER A 219 2.42 6.95 -3.43
N GLY A 220 3.13 7.57 -4.37
CA GLY A 220 2.57 8.58 -5.25
C GLY A 220 1.53 8.02 -6.21
N CYS A 221 1.82 6.92 -6.88
CA CYS A 221 0.86 6.24 -7.77
C CYS A 221 -0.39 5.78 -7.01
N SER A 222 -0.21 5.14 -5.84
CA SER A 222 -1.33 4.70 -5.01
C SER A 222 -2.20 5.86 -4.54
N ALA A 223 -1.59 6.98 -4.13
CA ALA A 223 -2.33 8.16 -3.72
C ALA A 223 -3.21 8.72 -4.86
N LEU A 224 -2.69 8.78 -6.09
CA LEU A 224 -3.45 9.22 -7.26
C LEU A 224 -4.58 8.25 -7.63
N ILE A 225 -4.31 6.93 -7.61
CA ILE A 225 -5.33 5.90 -7.91
C ILE A 225 -6.47 5.98 -6.90
N PHE A 226 -6.17 5.98 -5.60
CA PHE A 226 -7.20 6.03 -4.56
C PHE A 226 -7.98 7.35 -4.57
N THR A 227 -7.35 8.46 -4.95
CA THR A 227 -8.07 9.73 -5.13
C THR A 227 -9.04 9.68 -6.32
N GLY A 228 -8.70 8.94 -7.37
CA GLY A 228 -9.60 8.77 -8.53
C GLY A 228 -10.71 7.74 -8.32
N LEU A 229 -10.60 6.87 -7.28
CA LEU A 229 -11.62 5.88 -6.92
C LEU A 229 -12.57 6.39 -5.83
N ALA A 230 -12.20 7.43 -5.08
CA ALA A 230 -12.99 8.04 -4.02
C ALA A 230 -13.98 9.06 -4.57
#